data_a693a60f792a66432eb7c67b10adf7a5
#
_entry.id   a693a60f792a66432eb7c67b10adf7a5
#
_cell.length_a   1.000
_cell.length_b   1.000
_cell.length_c   1.000
_cell.angle_alpha   90.00
_cell.angle_beta   90.00
_cell.angle_gamma   90.00
#
_symmetry.space_group_name_H-M   'P 1'
#
loop_
_entity.id
_entity.type
_entity.pdbx_description
1 polymer ?
#
loop_
_entity_poly.entity_id
_entity_poly.type
_entity_poly.pdbx_seq_one_letter_code
_entity_poly.pdbx_strand_id
1 'polypeptide(L)' 'MSAERIQIRLLERREWRKGLVSLRFEKPRDFTFKPGQFVRLGITTADGQYSARAYSMVSLPEDNFLEFFIVEV' A
#
# COMPACT_ATOMS: atom_id res chain seq x y z
N MET A 1 22.32 -1.09 5.53
CA MET A 1 21.04 -1.22 6.27
C MET A 1 20.04 -1.93 5.38
N SER A 2 19.57 -3.07 5.81
CA SER A 2 18.60 -3.82 5.03
C SER A 2 17.20 -3.29 5.30
N ALA A 3 16.42 -3.11 4.24
CA ALA A 3 15.04 -2.76 4.38
C ALA A 3 14.26 -4.02 4.76
N GLU A 4 13.50 -3.95 5.83
CA GLU A 4 12.63 -5.05 6.21
C GLU A 4 11.40 -5.07 5.32
N ARG A 5 11.02 -6.26 4.87
CA ARG A 5 9.79 -6.46 4.14
C ARG A 5 8.76 -7.02 5.10
N ILE A 6 7.62 -6.38 5.14
CA ILE A 6 6.51 -6.82 5.98
C ILE A 6 5.40 -7.23 5.03
N GLN A 7 4.87 -8.44 5.22
CA GLN A 7 3.71 -8.88 4.45
C GLN A 7 2.45 -8.34 5.09
N ILE A 8 1.62 -7.71 4.28
CA ILE A 8 0.34 -7.19 4.73
C ILE A 8 -0.75 -7.71 3.82
N ARG A 9 -1.95 -7.82 4.38
CA ARG A 9 -3.08 -8.38 3.66
C ARG A 9 -3.94 -7.28 3.07
N LEU A 10 -4.32 -7.46 1.80
CA LEU A 10 -5.26 -6.57 1.15
C LEU A 10 -6.66 -6.82 1.72
N LEU A 11 -7.28 -5.74 2.23
CA LEU A 11 -8.62 -5.80 2.79
C LEU A 11 -9.67 -5.40 1.78
N GLU A 12 -9.38 -4.39 0.97
CA GLU A 12 -10.35 -3.87 0.03
C GLU A 12 -9.65 -3.24 -1.17
N ARG A 13 -10.19 -3.50 -2.35
CA ARG A 13 -9.81 -2.82 -3.58
C ARG A 13 -11.05 -2.12 -4.11
N ARG A 14 -10.94 -0.82 -4.34
CA ARG A 14 -12.07 -0.05 -4.84
C ARG A 14 -11.67 0.72 -6.08
N GLU A 15 -12.39 0.51 -7.17
CA GLU A 15 -12.21 1.29 -8.38
C GLU A 15 -13.17 2.48 -8.34
N TRP A 16 -12.61 3.68 -8.32
CA TRP A 16 -13.39 4.91 -8.27
C TRP A 16 -13.87 5.33 -9.64
N ARG A 17 -13.00 5.12 -10.61
CA ARG A 17 -13.27 5.30 -12.03
C ARG A 17 -12.16 4.61 -12.78
N LYS A 18 -12.32 4.46 -14.09
CA LYS A 18 -11.32 3.77 -14.89
C LYS A 18 -9.94 4.38 -14.68
N GLY A 19 -9.00 3.58 -14.26
CA GLY A 19 -7.63 4.00 -14.02
C GLY A 19 -7.35 4.58 -12.65
N LEU A 20 -8.35 4.71 -11.77
CA LEU A 20 -8.14 5.20 -10.41
C LEU A 20 -8.65 4.19 -9.41
N VAL A 21 -7.74 3.60 -8.67
CA VAL A 21 -8.01 2.52 -7.73
C VAL A 21 -7.47 2.89 -6.36
N SER A 22 -8.24 2.60 -5.31
CA SER A 22 -7.70 2.64 -3.96
C SER A 22 -7.53 1.23 -3.44
N LEU A 23 -6.45 1.01 -2.70
CA LEU A 23 -6.16 -0.24 -2.04
C LEU A 23 -6.06 0.00 -0.55
N ARG A 24 -6.77 -0.80 0.21
CA ARG A 24 -6.75 -0.72 1.67
C ARG A 24 -6.17 -2.03 2.20
N PHE A 25 -5.15 -1.91 3.05
CA PHE A 25 -4.45 -3.05 3.63
C PHE A 25 -4.60 -3.04 5.14
N GLU A 26 -4.42 -4.20 5.76
CA GLU A 26 -4.33 -4.26 7.21
C GLU A 26 -3.07 -3.52 7.65
N LYS A 27 -3.17 -2.83 8.77
CA LYS A 27 -2.05 -2.09 9.33
C LYS A 27 -1.27 -2.99 10.28
N PRO A 28 0.04 -3.15 10.06
CA PRO A 28 0.85 -3.94 10.98
C PRO A 28 0.83 -3.35 12.38
N ARG A 29 0.92 -4.21 13.40
CA ARG A 29 1.01 -3.76 14.78
C ARG A 29 2.27 -2.91 14.94
N ASP A 30 2.15 -1.83 15.69
CA ASP A 30 3.26 -0.90 15.97
C ASP A 30 3.83 -0.20 14.75
N PHE A 31 3.11 -0.22 13.65
CA PHE A 31 3.51 0.50 12.47
C PHE A 31 3.13 1.98 12.60
N THR A 32 4.11 2.86 12.49
CA THR A 32 3.89 4.31 12.57
C THR A 32 4.41 4.98 11.31
N PHE A 33 3.78 6.07 10.93
CA PHE A 33 4.20 6.86 9.78
C PHE A 33 3.72 8.29 9.95
N LYS A 34 4.29 9.18 9.15
CA LYS A 34 3.86 10.58 9.10
C LYS A 34 2.86 10.76 7.96
N PRO A 35 1.88 11.64 8.11
CA PRO A 35 0.91 11.89 7.02
C PRO A 35 1.64 12.22 5.72
N GLY A 36 1.19 11.62 4.61
CA GLY A 36 1.77 11.85 3.30
C GLY A 36 3.08 11.14 3.05
N GLN A 37 3.55 10.33 3.98
CA GLN A 37 4.79 9.59 3.80
C GLN A 37 4.66 8.57 2.69
N PHE A 38 5.74 8.41 1.90
CA PHE A 38 5.80 7.36 0.90
C PHE A 38 6.24 6.05 1.53
N VAL A 39 5.67 4.95 1.05
CA VAL A 39 6.18 3.62 1.33
C VAL A 39 6.30 2.85 0.02
N ARG A 40 7.16 1.84 0.01
CA ARG A 40 7.30 0.97 -1.15
C ARG A 40 6.34 -0.19 -1.00
N LEU A 41 5.42 -0.31 -1.93
CA LEU A 41 4.45 -1.39 -1.97
C LEU A 41 4.92 -2.40 -3.01
N GLY A 42 5.18 -3.63 -2.56
CA GLY A 42 5.66 -4.69 -3.43
C GLY A 42 4.57 -5.69 -3.76
N ILE A 43 4.53 -6.12 -5.00
CA ILE A 43 3.56 -7.08 -5.48
C ILE A 43 4.31 -8.18 -6.23
N THR A 44 3.97 -9.42 -5.93
CA THR A 44 4.47 -10.56 -6.70
C THR A 44 3.35 -11.04 -7.61
N THR A 45 3.63 -11.07 -8.90
CA THR A 45 2.65 -11.52 -9.89
C THR A 45 2.58 -13.04 -9.95
N ALA A 46 1.58 -13.56 -10.68
CA ALA A 46 1.37 -15.01 -10.77
C ALA A 46 2.55 -15.74 -11.42
N ASP A 47 3.31 -15.07 -12.26
CA ASP A 47 4.50 -15.65 -12.91
C ASP A 47 5.76 -15.52 -12.05
N GLY A 48 5.61 -15.09 -10.81
CA GLY A 48 6.72 -15.02 -9.86
C GLY A 48 7.54 -13.76 -9.92
N GLN A 49 7.16 -12.80 -10.73
CA GLN A 49 7.89 -11.54 -10.81
C GLN A 49 7.50 -10.60 -9.68
N TYR A 50 8.52 -10.00 -9.08
CA TYR A 50 8.34 -9.04 -8.00
C TYR A 50 8.55 -7.63 -8.53
N SER A 51 7.64 -6.74 -8.15
CA SER A 51 7.71 -5.34 -8.52
C SER A 51 7.36 -4.49 -7.31
N ALA A 52 8.14 -3.44 -7.05
CA ALA A 52 7.88 -2.54 -5.94
C ALA A 52 7.93 -1.10 -6.43
N ARG A 53 6.96 -0.31 -5.99
CA ARG A 53 6.87 1.10 -6.33
C ARG A 53 6.53 1.90 -5.10
N ALA A 54 6.93 3.17 -5.09
CA ALA A 54 6.63 4.06 -3.98
C ALA A 54 5.25 4.69 -4.19
N TYR A 55 4.44 4.66 -3.14
CA TYR A 55 3.12 5.30 -3.13
C TYR A 55 2.97 6.10 -1.86
N SER A 56 2.27 7.23 -1.97
CA SER A 56 1.92 8.03 -0.79
C SER A 56 0.75 7.38 -0.06
N MET A 57 0.84 7.33 1.25
CA MET A 57 -0.27 6.89 2.06
C MET A 57 -1.31 8.00 2.16
N VAL A 58 -2.59 7.65 1.97
CA VAL A 58 -3.70 8.58 2.13
C VAL A 58 -4.46 8.37 3.43
N SER A 59 -4.21 7.25 4.12
CA SER A 59 -4.75 7.04 5.45
C SER A 59 -3.95 7.86 6.47
N LEU A 60 -4.54 8.05 7.64
CA LEU A 60 -3.90 8.77 8.74
C LEU A 60 -3.18 7.79 9.67
N PRO A 61 -2.17 8.23 10.42
CA PRO A 61 -1.46 7.35 11.35
C PRO A 61 -2.37 6.69 12.39
N GLU A 62 -3.45 7.34 12.78
CA GLU A 62 -4.39 6.80 13.75
C GLU A 62 -5.42 5.84 13.17
N ASP A 63 -5.48 5.72 11.84
CA ASP A 63 -6.39 4.77 11.20
C ASP A 63 -5.94 3.35 11.44
N ASN A 64 -6.89 2.41 11.44
CA ASN A 64 -6.60 1.00 11.65
C ASN A 64 -6.21 0.27 10.35
N PHE A 65 -5.99 1.02 9.29
CA PHE A 65 -5.65 0.48 7.98
C PHE A 65 -4.66 1.39 7.28
N LEU A 66 -4.02 0.85 6.25
CA LEU A 66 -3.18 1.61 5.34
C LEU A 66 -3.91 1.71 4.01
N GLU A 67 -3.98 2.92 3.45
CA GLU A 67 -4.68 3.12 2.19
C GLU A 67 -3.81 3.88 1.20
N PHE A 68 -3.88 3.46 -0.05
CA PHE A 68 -3.13 4.06 -1.15
C PHE A 68 -4.05 4.30 -2.34
N PHE A 69 -3.83 5.40 -3.05
CA PHE A 69 -4.43 5.59 -4.35
C PHE A 69 -3.41 5.25 -5.42
N ILE A 70 -3.87 4.50 -6.41
CA ILE A 70 -3.03 4.06 -7.53
C ILE A 70 -3.68 4.51 -8.81
N VAL A 71 -2.91 5.21 -9.66
CA VAL A 71 -3.36 5.58 -10.99
C VAL A 71 -2.79 4.54 -11.94
N GLU A 72 -3.68 3.82 -12.63
CA GLU A 72 -3.28 2.83 -13.62
C GLU A 72 -3.20 3.51 -14.99
N VAL A 73 -2.13 3.27 -15.70
CA VAL A 73 -1.92 3.81 -17.04
C VAL A 73 -2.09 2.73 -18.09
#